data_2bdc20e099d16c00b341bd5143d6e3f6
#
_entry.id   2bdc20e099d16c00b341bd5143d6e3f6
#
_cell.length_a   1.000
_cell.length_b   1.000
_cell.length_c   1.000
_cell.angle_alpha   90.00
_cell.angle_beta   90.00
_cell.angle_gamma   90.00
#
_symmetry.space_group_name_H-M   'P 1'
#
loop_
_entity.id
_entity.type
_entity.pdbx_description
1 polymer ?
#
loop_
_entity_poly.entity_id
_entity_poly.type
_entity_poly.pdbx_seq_one_letter_code
_entity_poly.pdbx_strand_id
1 'polypeptide(L)'
;MYSSSIFEGNFDDFSDQNSQPAIGVFDSGVGGLTVLRQIYKQLPNESIIYFGDTAHLPYGIRSQAEILQYVREILKWMQQQRVKMVIMACNTSSALALENVRQEFDFPILGVVLPGARAAVQQGKRIGVIATPATAKSNAYRQAIMEIQPDVEVWQVSCPEFVPLIEQNRIHDPYTTEVAKSYLEPLIKQEIDTLVYGCTHYPHLAPVLRALLPSYVKLVDPSVHVVAACAQELDLLSIRNTRLPMPTRFAVSGCPQQFAQSGLQWLGYTPLVEQVYLTDATVS
;
A
#
# COMPACT_ATOMS: atom_id res chain seq x y z
N MET A 1 20.70 39.54 -1.06
CA MET A 1 19.57 39.61 -1.99
C MET A 1 19.64 38.40 -2.87
N TYR A 2 18.93 37.33 -2.52
CA TYR A 2 18.77 36.15 -3.37
C TYR A 2 17.32 36.16 -3.84
N SER A 3 17.19 36.32 -5.17
CA SER A 3 15.93 36.34 -5.90
C SER A 3 15.27 34.93 -5.82
N SER A 4 14.11 34.85 -5.26
CA SER A 4 13.21 33.70 -5.31
C SER A 4 12.54 33.64 -6.68
N SER A 5 13.09 32.85 -7.60
CA SER A 5 12.35 32.46 -8.79
C SER A 5 11.46 31.28 -8.45
N ILE A 6 10.17 31.56 -8.30
CA ILE A 6 9.09 30.58 -8.21
C ILE A 6 9.02 29.91 -9.59
N PHE A 7 9.33 28.62 -9.66
CA PHE A 7 9.04 27.79 -10.82
C PHE A 7 7.51 27.56 -10.86
N GLU A 8 6.81 28.39 -11.62
CA GLU A 8 5.46 28.07 -12.11
C GLU A 8 5.61 27.08 -13.28
N GLY A 9 5.73 25.80 -12.95
CA GLY A 9 5.63 24.74 -13.93
C GLY A 9 4.15 24.41 -14.16
N ASN A 10 3.62 24.72 -15.33
CA ASN A 10 2.31 24.24 -15.77
C ASN A 10 2.34 22.71 -15.87
N PHE A 11 1.46 22.03 -15.11
CA PHE A 11 1.30 20.58 -15.14
C PHE A 11 0.55 20.05 -16.38
N ASP A 12 0.16 20.93 -17.32
CA ASP A 12 -0.64 20.56 -18.49
C ASP A 12 0.15 19.88 -19.64
N ASP A 13 1.46 19.66 -19.48
CA ASP A 13 2.31 19.20 -20.57
C ASP A 13 2.62 17.69 -20.57
N PHE A 14 1.76 16.86 -19.93
CA PHE A 14 1.87 15.39 -20.01
C PHE A 14 1.24 14.80 -21.29
N SER A 15 0.86 15.62 -22.27
CA SER A 15 0.35 15.19 -23.56
C SER A 15 1.45 14.82 -24.58
N ASP A 16 2.69 14.67 -24.15
CA ASP A 16 3.76 14.22 -25.02
C ASP A 16 3.49 12.77 -25.48
N GLN A 17 3.15 12.60 -26.76
CA GLN A 17 2.89 11.32 -27.43
C GLN A 17 4.08 10.34 -27.34
N ASN A 18 5.19 10.74 -26.74
CA ASN A 18 6.41 9.98 -26.51
C ASN A 18 6.58 9.49 -25.06
N SER A 19 5.68 9.83 -24.12
CA SER A 19 5.77 9.37 -22.74
C SER A 19 5.28 7.94 -22.62
N GLN A 20 6.08 7.07 -21.97
CA GLN A 20 5.64 5.70 -21.66
C GLN A 20 4.59 5.75 -20.54
N PRO A 21 3.49 4.96 -20.65
CA PRO A 21 2.46 4.96 -19.63
C PRO A 21 3.00 4.62 -18.24
N ALA A 22 2.46 5.28 -17.22
CA ALA A 22 2.87 5.11 -15.82
C ALA A 22 2.20 3.91 -15.15
N ILE A 23 2.79 3.43 -14.05
CA ILE A 23 2.09 2.58 -13.08
C ILE A 23 1.34 3.49 -12.11
N GLY A 24 0.04 3.26 -11.95
CA GLY A 24 -0.74 3.86 -10.89
C GLY A 24 -0.50 3.12 -9.56
N VAL A 25 -0.29 3.85 -8.50
CA VAL A 25 -0.18 3.29 -7.13
C VAL A 25 -1.12 4.07 -6.25
N PHE A 26 -2.02 3.41 -5.53
CA PHE A 26 -2.85 4.13 -4.57
C PHE A 26 -2.89 3.48 -3.19
N ASP A 27 -3.07 4.34 -2.20
CA ASP A 27 -3.25 3.99 -0.78
C ASP A 27 -4.29 4.92 -0.14
N SER A 28 -4.77 4.58 1.03
CA SER A 28 -5.60 5.48 1.82
C SER A 28 -4.87 6.77 2.25
N GLY A 29 -3.53 6.74 2.29
CA GLY A 29 -2.73 7.89 2.72
C GLY A 29 -1.25 7.74 2.41
N VAL A 30 -0.40 7.92 3.43
CA VAL A 30 1.07 7.87 3.30
C VAL A 30 1.64 6.46 3.42
N GLY A 31 0.88 5.49 3.94
CA GLY A 31 1.35 4.12 4.15
C GLY A 31 1.87 3.45 2.88
N GLY A 32 1.19 3.66 1.76
CA GLY A 32 1.60 3.14 0.45
C GLY A 32 2.95 3.63 -0.07
N LEU A 33 3.55 4.65 0.56
CA LEU A 33 4.91 5.07 0.25
C LEU A 33 5.94 3.97 0.56
N THR A 34 5.61 2.99 1.40
CA THR A 34 6.40 1.75 1.58
C THR A 34 6.47 0.94 0.28
N VAL A 35 5.33 0.79 -0.42
CA VAL A 35 5.26 0.13 -1.73
C VAL A 35 6.01 0.95 -2.79
N LEU A 36 5.82 2.27 -2.81
CA LEU A 36 6.53 3.17 -3.72
C LEU A 36 8.05 3.04 -3.59
N ARG A 37 8.58 2.96 -2.37
CA ARG A 37 10.02 2.74 -2.13
C ARG A 37 10.51 1.40 -2.70
N GLN A 38 9.68 0.36 -2.68
CA GLN A 38 10.01 -0.91 -3.32
C GLN A 38 10.00 -0.81 -4.85
N ILE A 39 9.07 -0.01 -5.42
CA ILE A 39 9.04 0.25 -6.86
C ILE A 39 10.34 0.95 -7.29
N TYR A 40 10.77 2.00 -6.60
CA TYR A 40 12.02 2.69 -6.92
C TYR A 40 13.25 1.76 -6.91
N LYS A 41 13.24 0.72 -6.04
CA LYS A 41 14.34 -0.26 -5.95
C LYS A 41 14.28 -1.33 -7.04
N GLN A 42 13.09 -1.85 -7.32
CA GLN A 42 12.91 -3.05 -8.16
C GLN A 42 12.58 -2.70 -9.61
N LEU A 43 11.97 -1.52 -9.84
CA LEU A 43 11.45 -1.05 -11.11
C LEU A 43 11.90 0.40 -11.40
N PRO A 44 13.21 0.71 -11.38
CA PRO A 44 13.73 2.08 -11.41
C PRO A 44 13.41 2.85 -12.69
N ASN A 45 13.01 2.19 -13.77
CA ASN A 45 12.67 2.81 -15.05
C ASN A 45 11.17 3.07 -15.22
N GLU A 46 10.35 2.72 -14.23
CA GLU A 46 8.90 2.91 -14.31
C GLU A 46 8.50 4.31 -13.84
N SER A 47 7.72 5.01 -14.66
CA SER A 47 7.05 6.26 -14.27
C SER A 47 5.88 5.93 -13.36
N ILE A 48 5.66 6.74 -12.31
CA ILE A 48 4.67 6.46 -11.28
C ILE A 48 3.72 7.63 -11.10
N ILE A 49 2.43 7.30 -10.98
CA ILE A 49 1.40 8.19 -10.45
C ILE A 49 0.95 7.62 -9.11
N TYR A 50 1.25 8.33 -8.03
CA TYR A 50 0.82 7.95 -6.68
C TYR A 50 -0.42 8.73 -6.29
N PHE A 51 -1.46 8.04 -5.81
CA PHE A 51 -2.67 8.65 -5.27
C PHE A 51 -2.87 8.29 -3.80
N GLY A 52 -2.97 9.30 -2.94
CA GLY A 52 -3.32 9.14 -1.52
C GLY A 52 -4.76 9.60 -1.27
N ASP A 53 -5.65 8.69 -0.86
CA ASP A 53 -7.04 9.03 -0.56
C ASP A 53 -7.21 9.58 0.86
N THR A 54 -6.53 10.69 1.12
CA THR A 54 -6.41 11.28 2.46
C THR A 54 -7.70 11.95 2.97
N ALA A 55 -8.67 12.23 2.09
CA ALA A 55 -9.97 12.76 2.49
C ALA A 55 -10.84 11.72 3.21
N HIS A 56 -10.63 10.41 2.94
CA HIS A 56 -11.45 9.33 3.49
C HIS A 56 -10.77 8.50 4.57
N LEU A 57 -9.61 8.93 5.06
CA LEU A 57 -8.90 8.29 6.18
C LEU A 57 -9.80 8.17 7.44
N PRO A 58 -9.59 7.14 8.26
CA PRO A 58 -8.80 5.94 8.01
C PRO A 58 -9.64 4.83 7.36
N TYR A 59 -9.08 4.09 6.40
CA TYR A 59 -9.77 2.96 5.74
C TYR A 59 -10.00 1.77 6.67
N GLY A 60 -9.15 1.59 7.66
CA GLY A 60 -9.15 0.42 8.54
C GLY A 60 -10.41 0.21 9.38
N ILE A 61 -11.31 1.18 9.45
CA ILE A 61 -12.60 1.11 10.18
C ILE A 61 -13.82 1.31 9.26
N ARG A 62 -13.59 1.47 7.94
CA ARG A 62 -14.67 1.67 6.96
C ARG A 62 -15.35 0.35 6.59
N SER A 63 -16.59 0.46 6.17
CA SER A 63 -17.35 -0.67 5.60
C SER A 63 -16.81 -1.06 4.22
N GLN A 64 -17.12 -2.28 3.78
CA GLN A 64 -16.77 -2.75 2.44
C GLN A 64 -17.41 -1.87 1.35
N ALA A 65 -18.66 -1.42 1.56
CA ALA A 65 -19.38 -0.61 0.59
C ALA A 65 -18.70 0.77 0.38
N GLU A 66 -18.29 1.43 1.47
CA GLU A 66 -17.54 2.69 1.39
C GLU A 66 -16.20 2.49 0.66
N ILE A 67 -15.43 1.46 1.04
CA ILE A 67 -14.14 1.17 0.41
C ILE A 67 -14.31 0.88 -1.09
N LEU A 68 -15.32 0.11 -1.46
CA LEU A 68 -15.59 -0.23 -2.86
C LEU A 68 -15.93 1.03 -3.69
N GLN A 69 -16.71 1.95 -3.12
CA GLN A 69 -17.02 3.23 -3.75
C GLN A 69 -15.74 4.04 -3.98
N TYR A 70 -14.95 4.27 -2.93
CA TYR A 70 -13.71 5.06 -3.02
C TYR A 70 -12.73 4.45 -4.03
N VAL A 71 -12.56 3.14 -4.01
CA VAL A 71 -11.69 2.42 -4.96
C VAL A 71 -12.15 2.62 -6.40
N ARG A 72 -13.45 2.55 -6.69
CA ARG A 72 -13.97 2.80 -8.04
C ARG A 72 -13.70 4.21 -8.52
N GLU A 73 -13.88 5.21 -7.67
CA GLU A 73 -13.59 6.62 -7.98
C GLU A 73 -12.10 6.82 -8.31
N ILE A 74 -11.21 6.25 -7.48
CA ILE A 74 -9.76 6.29 -7.70
C ILE A 74 -9.39 5.60 -9.01
N LEU A 75 -9.90 4.40 -9.27
CA LEU A 75 -9.58 3.64 -10.49
C LEU A 75 -10.10 4.34 -11.74
N LYS A 76 -11.27 4.97 -11.71
CA LYS A 76 -11.76 5.82 -12.81
C LYS A 76 -10.83 7.00 -13.07
N TRP A 77 -10.34 7.66 -12.02
CA TRP A 77 -9.36 8.72 -12.17
C TRP A 77 -8.04 8.18 -12.75
N MET A 78 -7.54 7.03 -12.28
CA MET A 78 -6.34 6.38 -12.82
C MET A 78 -6.50 6.04 -14.31
N GLN A 79 -7.69 5.58 -14.73
CA GLN A 79 -8.01 5.33 -16.13
C GLN A 79 -7.90 6.61 -16.99
N GLN A 80 -8.39 7.74 -16.48
CA GLN A 80 -8.24 9.04 -17.15
C GLN A 80 -6.78 9.47 -17.28
N GLN A 81 -5.93 9.07 -16.31
CA GLN A 81 -4.48 9.29 -16.37
C GLN A 81 -3.76 8.30 -17.32
N ARG A 82 -4.47 7.38 -17.96
CA ARG A 82 -3.93 6.39 -18.91
C ARG A 82 -2.81 5.54 -18.31
N VAL A 83 -2.96 5.13 -17.05
CA VAL A 83 -2.00 4.20 -16.43
C VAL A 83 -2.05 2.85 -17.13
N LYS A 84 -0.90 2.17 -17.24
CA LYS A 84 -0.82 0.84 -17.85
C LYS A 84 -1.14 -0.31 -16.89
N MET A 85 -1.11 -0.04 -15.59
CA MET A 85 -1.35 -1.00 -14.51
C MET A 85 -1.58 -0.22 -13.21
N VAL A 86 -2.29 -0.82 -12.26
CA VAL A 86 -2.49 -0.23 -10.92
C VAL A 86 -2.05 -1.21 -9.83
N ILE A 87 -1.35 -0.69 -8.83
CA ILE A 87 -1.06 -1.36 -7.56
C ILE A 87 -1.94 -0.75 -6.46
N MET A 88 -2.84 -1.55 -5.90
CA MET A 88 -3.57 -1.24 -4.68
C MET A 88 -2.65 -1.49 -3.49
N ALA A 89 -1.91 -0.45 -3.06
CA ALA A 89 -0.93 -0.56 -1.98
C ALA A 89 -1.60 -0.80 -0.62
N CYS A 90 -2.78 -0.22 -0.38
CA CYS A 90 -3.53 -0.38 0.85
C CYS A 90 -4.05 -1.81 1.04
N ASN A 91 -3.70 -2.44 2.17
CA ASN A 91 -4.17 -3.78 2.50
C ASN A 91 -5.69 -3.83 2.66
N THR A 92 -6.29 -2.80 3.27
CA THR A 92 -7.75 -2.73 3.46
C THR A 92 -8.48 -2.67 2.13
N SER A 93 -8.06 -1.82 1.20
CA SER A 93 -8.69 -1.76 -0.13
C SER A 93 -8.47 -3.05 -0.91
N SER A 94 -7.26 -3.63 -0.88
CA SER A 94 -6.96 -4.91 -1.52
C SER A 94 -7.85 -6.04 -0.99
N ALA A 95 -8.07 -6.08 0.34
CA ALA A 95 -8.86 -7.12 0.97
C ALA A 95 -10.38 -6.99 0.70
N LEU A 96 -10.90 -5.77 0.58
CA LEU A 96 -12.33 -5.51 0.54
C LEU A 96 -12.89 -5.20 -0.85
N ALA A 97 -12.05 -4.75 -1.79
CA ALA A 97 -12.53 -4.25 -3.08
C ALA A 97 -11.91 -4.93 -4.31
N LEU A 98 -10.69 -5.49 -4.24
CA LEU A 98 -9.96 -5.95 -5.41
C LEU A 98 -10.77 -6.93 -6.27
N GLU A 99 -11.36 -7.96 -5.68
CA GLU A 99 -12.09 -8.99 -6.43
C GLU A 99 -13.35 -8.44 -7.13
N ASN A 100 -13.94 -7.36 -6.59
CA ASN A 100 -15.09 -6.70 -7.20
C ASN A 100 -14.69 -5.84 -8.40
N VAL A 101 -13.53 -5.12 -8.32
CA VAL A 101 -13.19 -4.11 -9.33
C VAL A 101 -12.27 -4.62 -10.43
N ARG A 102 -11.58 -5.77 -10.25
CA ARG A 102 -10.55 -6.21 -11.19
C ARG A 102 -11.04 -6.46 -12.62
N GLN A 103 -12.34 -6.72 -12.81
CA GLN A 103 -12.95 -6.93 -14.11
C GLN A 103 -13.71 -5.68 -14.65
N GLU A 104 -13.73 -4.59 -13.87
CA GLU A 104 -14.42 -3.36 -14.24
C GLU A 104 -13.52 -2.43 -15.09
N PHE A 105 -12.20 -2.72 -15.20
CA PHE A 105 -11.22 -1.85 -15.84
C PHE A 105 -10.33 -2.63 -16.80
N ASP A 106 -9.87 -1.97 -17.88
CA ASP A 106 -9.10 -2.57 -18.97
C ASP A 106 -7.60 -2.73 -18.68
N PHE A 107 -7.14 -2.30 -17.53
CA PHE A 107 -5.74 -2.44 -17.10
C PHE A 107 -5.63 -3.44 -15.94
N PRO A 108 -4.48 -4.14 -15.82
CA PRO A 108 -4.24 -5.04 -14.69
C PRO A 108 -4.24 -4.31 -13.35
N ILE A 109 -4.89 -4.92 -12.35
CA ILE A 109 -4.93 -4.39 -10.98
C ILE A 109 -4.34 -5.44 -10.05
N LEU A 110 -3.27 -5.07 -9.34
CA LEU A 110 -2.61 -5.91 -8.34
C LEU A 110 -2.89 -5.41 -6.93
N GLY A 111 -3.27 -6.31 -6.04
CA GLY A 111 -3.37 -6.03 -4.61
C GLY A 111 -2.26 -6.71 -3.81
N VAL A 112 -1.99 -6.23 -2.61
CA VAL A 112 -0.90 -6.71 -1.75
C VAL A 112 -1.20 -8.04 -1.04
N VAL A 113 -2.48 -8.43 -0.90
CA VAL A 113 -2.87 -9.62 -0.11
C VAL A 113 -2.32 -10.91 -0.70
N LEU A 114 -2.59 -11.20 -1.98
CA LEU A 114 -2.17 -12.45 -2.60
C LEU A 114 -0.64 -12.61 -2.69
N PRO A 115 0.15 -11.60 -3.12
CA PRO A 115 1.60 -11.69 -3.07
C PRO A 115 2.15 -11.89 -1.65
N GLY A 116 1.57 -11.22 -0.66
CA GLY A 116 1.92 -11.40 0.76
C GLY A 116 1.61 -12.81 1.26
N ALA A 117 0.45 -13.37 0.89
CA ALA A 117 0.06 -14.74 1.22
C ALA A 117 1.01 -15.78 0.61
N ARG A 118 1.35 -15.63 -0.68
CA ARG A 118 2.33 -16.49 -1.36
C ARG A 118 3.69 -16.48 -0.68
N ALA A 119 4.16 -15.31 -0.29
CA ALA A 119 5.42 -15.18 0.43
C ALA A 119 5.36 -15.83 1.82
N ALA A 120 4.23 -15.69 2.53
CA ALA A 120 4.07 -16.26 3.85
C ALA A 120 4.15 -17.80 3.85
N VAL A 121 3.45 -18.47 2.92
CA VAL A 121 3.47 -19.93 2.82
C VAL A 121 4.85 -20.50 2.42
N GLN A 122 5.68 -19.70 1.76
CA GLN A 122 7.07 -20.07 1.46
C GLN A 122 8.00 -19.96 2.67
N GLN A 123 7.59 -19.20 3.70
CA GLN A 123 8.42 -18.94 4.88
C GLN A 123 8.12 -19.87 6.04
N GLY A 124 6.86 -20.32 6.19
CA GLY A 124 6.46 -21.16 7.31
C GLY A 124 5.07 -21.77 7.17
N LYS A 125 4.63 -22.44 8.24
CA LYS A 125 3.34 -23.12 8.31
C LYS A 125 2.44 -22.63 9.44
N ARG A 126 2.97 -21.87 10.37
CA ARG A 126 2.25 -21.27 11.50
C ARG A 126 2.29 -19.77 11.35
N ILE A 127 1.30 -19.25 10.60
CA ILE A 127 1.33 -17.88 10.07
C ILE A 127 0.46 -16.97 10.94
N GLY A 128 1.09 -15.95 11.55
CA GLY A 128 0.41 -14.83 12.17
C GLY A 128 0.22 -13.69 11.18
N VAL A 129 -0.92 -13.02 11.23
CA VAL A 129 -1.20 -11.80 10.46
C VAL A 129 -1.60 -10.70 11.43
N ILE A 130 -0.88 -9.59 11.45
CA ILE A 130 -1.29 -8.36 12.12
C ILE A 130 -1.90 -7.42 11.09
N ALA A 131 -3.08 -6.84 11.34
CA ALA A 131 -3.80 -6.07 10.35
C ALA A 131 -4.68 -4.98 10.98
N THR A 132 -5.17 -4.05 10.16
CA THR A 132 -6.23 -3.12 10.57
C THR A 132 -7.54 -3.88 10.87
N PRO A 133 -8.46 -3.31 11.67
CA PRO A 133 -9.73 -3.98 12.00
C PRO A 133 -10.50 -4.50 10.78
N ALA A 134 -10.65 -3.67 9.74
CA ALA A 134 -11.38 -4.07 8.54
C ALA A 134 -10.67 -5.18 7.76
N THR A 135 -9.34 -5.12 7.62
CA THR A 135 -8.53 -6.17 6.96
C THR A 135 -8.60 -7.49 7.75
N ALA A 136 -8.45 -7.46 9.08
CA ALA A 136 -8.55 -8.66 9.90
C ALA A 136 -9.96 -9.28 9.82
N LYS A 137 -11.02 -8.46 9.90
CA LYS A 137 -12.41 -8.90 9.80
C LYS A 137 -12.76 -9.53 8.45
N SER A 138 -12.16 -9.08 7.36
CA SER A 138 -12.40 -9.61 6.01
C SER A 138 -11.94 -11.05 5.83
N ASN A 139 -11.01 -11.54 6.65
CA ASN A 139 -10.33 -12.82 6.49
C ASN A 139 -9.57 -13.01 5.17
N ALA A 140 -9.34 -11.97 4.38
CA ALA A 140 -8.74 -12.07 3.06
C ALA A 140 -7.35 -12.73 3.08
N TYR A 141 -6.50 -12.41 4.05
CA TYR A 141 -5.20 -13.09 4.19
C TYR A 141 -5.36 -14.57 4.52
N ARG A 142 -6.23 -14.90 5.48
CA ARG A 142 -6.49 -16.30 5.85
C ARG A 142 -6.99 -17.10 4.65
N GLN A 143 -7.96 -16.57 3.90
CA GLN A 143 -8.50 -17.21 2.70
C GLN A 143 -7.40 -17.42 1.65
N ALA A 144 -6.66 -16.37 1.29
CA ALA A 144 -5.59 -16.45 0.30
C ALA A 144 -4.47 -17.43 0.69
N ILE A 145 -4.09 -17.48 1.98
CA ILE A 145 -3.09 -18.43 2.49
C ILE A 145 -3.60 -19.87 2.38
N MET A 146 -4.84 -20.13 2.84
CA MET A 146 -5.42 -21.48 2.85
C MET A 146 -5.77 -21.99 1.44
N GLU A 147 -6.07 -21.10 0.50
CA GLU A 147 -6.24 -21.46 -0.92
C GLU A 147 -4.93 -21.91 -1.57
N ILE A 148 -3.79 -21.31 -1.18
CA ILE A 148 -2.47 -21.69 -1.69
C ILE A 148 -1.99 -22.99 -1.03
N GLN A 149 -2.15 -23.11 0.29
CA GLN A 149 -1.68 -24.24 1.08
C GLN A 149 -2.65 -24.56 2.22
N PRO A 150 -3.56 -25.54 2.03
CA PRO A 150 -4.65 -25.83 2.99
C PRO A 150 -4.20 -26.37 4.35
N ASP A 151 -2.99 -26.90 4.47
CA ASP A 151 -2.42 -27.49 5.68
C ASP A 151 -1.69 -26.49 6.60
N VAL A 152 -1.70 -25.20 6.27
CA VAL A 152 -1.14 -24.16 7.14
C VAL A 152 -2.14 -23.67 8.17
N GLU A 153 -1.62 -23.31 9.35
CA GLU A 153 -2.41 -22.69 10.42
C GLU A 153 -2.27 -21.16 10.33
N VAL A 154 -3.39 -20.43 10.40
CA VAL A 154 -3.41 -18.97 10.27
C VAL A 154 -4.14 -18.32 11.42
N TRP A 155 -3.50 -17.38 12.09
CA TRP A 155 -4.09 -16.53 13.14
C TRP A 155 -4.00 -15.08 12.72
N GLN A 156 -5.07 -14.32 12.97
CA GLN A 156 -5.13 -12.91 12.66
C GLN A 156 -5.42 -12.09 13.91
N VAL A 157 -4.70 -10.98 14.05
CA VAL A 157 -4.88 -10.02 15.14
C VAL A 157 -5.17 -8.64 14.56
N SER A 158 -6.26 -8.04 15.03
CA SER A 158 -6.62 -6.66 14.73
C SER A 158 -5.80 -5.71 15.60
N CYS A 159 -5.13 -4.74 14.97
CA CYS A 159 -4.22 -3.80 15.63
C CYS A 159 -4.64 -2.34 15.35
N PRO A 160 -5.74 -1.85 15.96
CA PRO A 160 -6.30 -0.53 15.67
C PRO A 160 -5.37 0.63 16.04
N GLU A 161 -4.49 0.47 17.03
CA GLU A 161 -3.64 1.55 17.53
C GLU A 161 -2.35 1.75 16.71
N PHE A 162 -1.92 0.77 15.93
CA PHE A 162 -0.63 0.86 15.24
C PHE A 162 -0.56 2.01 14.23
N VAL A 163 -1.60 2.20 13.40
CA VAL A 163 -1.60 3.28 12.41
C VAL A 163 -1.50 4.65 13.08
N PRO A 164 -2.36 5.02 14.08
CA PRO A 164 -2.22 6.28 14.79
C PRO A 164 -0.85 6.51 15.43
N LEU A 165 -0.28 5.48 16.06
CA LEU A 165 1.03 5.59 16.71
C LEU A 165 2.16 5.84 15.70
N ILE A 166 2.11 5.20 14.53
CA ILE A 166 3.11 5.40 13.46
C ILE A 166 2.98 6.80 12.86
N GLU A 167 1.76 7.25 12.53
CA GLU A 167 1.52 8.56 11.94
C GLU A 167 1.89 9.71 12.89
N GLN A 168 1.72 9.50 14.20
CA GLN A 168 2.19 10.43 15.24
C GLN A 168 3.71 10.36 15.51
N ASN A 169 4.46 9.56 14.74
CA ASN A 169 5.89 9.34 14.94
C ASN A 169 6.26 8.82 16.36
N ARG A 170 5.38 8.02 16.97
CA ARG A 170 5.55 7.46 18.30
C ARG A 170 6.09 6.03 18.30
N ILE A 171 6.82 5.65 17.25
CA ILE A 171 7.35 4.29 17.05
C ILE A 171 8.22 3.82 18.21
N HIS A 172 9.03 4.73 18.78
CA HIS A 172 9.96 4.45 19.89
C HIS A 172 9.38 4.75 21.27
N ASP A 173 8.11 5.13 21.37
CA ASP A 173 7.42 5.38 22.64
C ASP A 173 7.29 4.04 23.41
N PRO A 174 7.59 3.99 24.74
CA PRO A 174 7.34 2.81 25.56
C PRO A 174 5.90 2.27 25.44
N TYR A 175 4.91 3.16 25.34
CA TYR A 175 3.51 2.77 25.10
C TYR A 175 3.34 1.95 23.82
N THR A 176 4.01 2.32 22.74
CA THR A 176 3.96 1.55 21.48
C THR A 176 4.51 0.14 21.65
N THR A 177 5.54 -0.03 22.47
CA THR A 177 6.09 -1.35 22.82
C THR A 177 5.09 -2.19 23.61
N GLU A 178 4.38 -1.61 24.59
CA GLU A 178 3.34 -2.31 25.37
C GLU A 178 2.15 -2.70 24.49
N VAL A 179 1.68 -1.82 23.63
CA VAL A 179 0.63 -2.12 22.64
C VAL A 179 1.06 -3.24 21.71
N ALA A 180 2.28 -3.17 21.16
CA ALA A 180 2.82 -4.21 20.28
C ALA A 180 2.89 -5.57 21.00
N LYS A 181 3.34 -5.60 22.26
CA LYS A 181 3.39 -6.80 23.08
C LYS A 181 1.98 -7.42 23.25
N SER A 182 0.97 -6.61 23.55
CA SER A 182 -0.40 -7.10 23.74
C SER A 182 -0.97 -7.75 22.47
N TYR A 183 -0.66 -7.17 21.28
CA TYR A 183 -1.10 -7.72 19.99
C TYR A 183 -0.30 -8.95 19.56
N LEU A 184 0.98 -9.05 19.92
CA LEU A 184 1.82 -10.20 19.57
C LEU A 184 1.63 -11.39 20.51
N GLU A 185 1.26 -11.17 21.77
CA GLU A 185 1.14 -12.23 22.77
C GLU A 185 0.24 -13.39 22.32
N PRO A 186 -0.97 -13.18 21.76
CA PRO A 186 -1.79 -14.27 21.24
C PRO A 186 -1.11 -15.09 20.15
N LEU A 187 -0.33 -14.41 19.26
CA LEU A 187 0.37 -15.06 18.17
C LEU A 187 1.59 -15.85 18.66
N ILE A 188 2.34 -15.30 19.63
CA ILE A 188 3.49 -15.98 20.25
C ILE A 188 3.01 -17.27 20.98
N LYS A 189 1.87 -17.22 21.68
CA LYS A 189 1.26 -18.41 22.32
C LYS A 189 0.89 -19.50 21.31
N GLN A 190 0.63 -19.14 20.07
CA GLN A 190 0.38 -20.07 18.98
C GLN A 190 1.68 -20.52 18.29
N GLU A 191 2.85 -20.17 18.81
CA GLU A 191 4.16 -20.56 18.27
C GLU A 191 4.28 -20.30 16.77
N ILE A 192 3.83 -19.10 16.32
CA ILE A 192 3.95 -18.73 14.90
C ILE A 192 5.41 -18.74 14.45
N ASP A 193 5.66 -19.17 13.22
CA ASP A 193 6.98 -19.14 12.58
C ASP A 193 7.12 -17.99 11.57
N THR A 194 6.00 -17.39 11.19
CA THR A 194 5.93 -16.31 10.19
C THR A 194 4.93 -15.26 10.64
N LEU A 195 5.27 -13.97 10.50
CA LEU A 195 4.38 -12.84 10.74
C LEU A 195 4.24 -11.97 9.49
N VAL A 196 3.00 -11.77 9.04
CA VAL A 196 2.66 -10.93 7.88
C VAL A 196 2.21 -9.54 8.33
N TYR A 197 2.73 -8.51 7.68
CA TYR A 197 2.29 -7.14 7.84
C TYR A 197 1.04 -6.86 7.00
N GLY A 198 -0.14 -7.02 7.56
CA GLY A 198 -1.43 -6.74 6.90
C GLY A 198 -1.79 -5.25 6.86
N CYS A 199 -0.81 -4.36 6.88
CA CYS A 199 -0.96 -2.92 6.73
C CYS A 199 0.35 -2.31 6.21
N THR A 200 0.25 -1.33 5.32
CA THR A 200 1.39 -0.61 4.71
C THR A 200 2.22 0.18 5.71
N HIS A 201 1.65 0.55 6.85
CA HIS A 201 2.34 1.26 7.93
C HIS A 201 3.26 0.36 8.77
N TYR A 202 2.92 -0.92 8.92
CA TYR A 202 3.55 -1.80 9.92
C TYR A 202 5.04 -2.11 9.70
N PRO A 203 5.61 -2.04 8.47
CA PRO A 203 7.06 -2.14 8.31
C PRO A 203 7.86 -1.11 9.13
N HIS A 204 7.26 0.04 9.48
CA HIS A 204 7.89 1.04 10.36
C HIS A 204 8.05 0.57 11.81
N LEU A 205 7.21 -0.38 12.25
CA LEU A 205 7.33 -1.01 13.57
C LEU A 205 8.30 -2.21 13.57
N ALA A 206 8.93 -2.55 12.44
CA ALA A 206 9.80 -3.72 12.35
C ALA A 206 10.85 -3.82 13.47
N PRO A 207 11.54 -2.75 13.91
CA PRO A 207 12.48 -2.82 15.03
C PRO A 207 11.81 -3.24 16.34
N VAL A 208 10.64 -2.69 16.66
CA VAL A 208 9.87 -3.00 17.88
C VAL A 208 9.34 -4.43 17.82
N LEU A 209 8.73 -4.83 16.70
CA LEU A 209 8.18 -6.18 16.51
C LEU A 209 9.29 -7.23 16.56
N ARG A 210 10.44 -6.95 15.95
CA ARG A 210 11.58 -7.87 15.96
C ARG A 210 12.15 -8.06 17.37
N ALA A 211 12.16 -7.03 18.20
CA ALA A 211 12.62 -7.10 19.59
C ALA A 211 11.69 -7.93 20.51
N LEU A 212 10.40 -8.02 20.16
CA LEU A 212 9.38 -8.74 20.94
C LEU A 212 9.15 -10.17 20.48
N LEU A 213 9.44 -10.48 19.22
CA LEU A 213 9.23 -11.80 18.63
C LEU A 213 10.42 -12.72 18.87
N PRO A 214 10.19 -14.05 19.02
CA PRO A 214 11.26 -15.03 18.95
C PRO A 214 12.08 -14.88 17.67
N SER A 215 13.40 -15.09 17.77
CA SER A 215 14.33 -14.85 16.65
C SER A 215 14.08 -15.70 15.39
N TYR A 216 13.43 -16.85 15.55
CA TYR A 216 13.07 -17.74 14.44
C TYR A 216 11.88 -17.24 13.61
N VAL A 217 11.04 -16.31 14.15
CA VAL A 217 9.87 -15.80 13.44
C VAL A 217 10.30 -14.92 12.27
N LYS A 218 9.89 -15.29 11.06
CA LYS A 218 10.15 -14.53 9.86
C LYS A 218 9.10 -13.45 9.65
N LEU A 219 9.53 -12.27 9.22
CA LEU A 219 8.63 -11.15 8.92
C LEU A 219 8.41 -11.05 7.42
N VAL A 220 7.16 -11.01 7.01
CA VAL A 220 6.75 -10.84 5.60
C VAL A 220 6.18 -9.46 5.40
N ASP A 221 6.85 -8.67 4.58
CA ASP A 221 6.37 -7.37 4.09
C ASP A 221 5.75 -7.53 2.69
N PRO A 222 4.42 -7.46 2.55
CA PRO A 222 3.76 -7.62 1.26
C PRO A 222 4.19 -6.60 0.20
N SER A 223 4.72 -5.43 0.60
CA SER A 223 5.18 -4.41 -0.35
C SER A 223 6.29 -4.91 -1.27
N VAL A 224 7.21 -5.71 -0.74
CA VAL A 224 8.31 -6.33 -1.52
C VAL A 224 7.76 -7.26 -2.59
N HIS A 225 6.77 -8.05 -2.21
CA HIS A 225 6.24 -9.14 -3.03
C HIS A 225 5.23 -8.67 -4.08
N VAL A 226 4.43 -7.62 -3.80
CA VAL A 226 3.53 -7.03 -4.81
C VAL A 226 4.31 -6.35 -5.92
N VAL A 227 5.44 -5.71 -5.60
CA VAL A 227 6.29 -5.10 -6.63
C VAL A 227 7.01 -6.16 -7.48
N ALA A 228 7.45 -7.27 -6.88
CA ALA A 228 7.98 -8.41 -7.63
C ALA A 228 6.91 -9.03 -8.56
N ALA A 229 5.67 -9.17 -8.10
CA ALA A 229 4.56 -9.61 -8.93
C ALA A 229 4.25 -8.62 -10.06
N CYS A 230 4.28 -7.32 -9.78
CA CYS A 230 4.15 -6.26 -10.79
C CYS A 230 5.24 -6.38 -11.87
N ALA A 231 6.50 -6.61 -11.47
CA ALA A 231 7.59 -6.81 -12.41
C ALA A 231 7.33 -7.97 -13.37
N GLN A 232 6.87 -9.11 -12.84
CA GLN A 232 6.52 -10.29 -13.65
C GLN A 232 5.37 -9.99 -14.62
N GLU A 233 4.33 -9.29 -14.16
CA GLU A 233 3.17 -8.95 -15.00
C GLU A 233 3.56 -7.99 -16.13
N LEU A 234 4.40 -6.98 -15.85
CA LEU A 234 4.95 -6.06 -16.86
C LEU A 234 5.74 -6.80 -17.94
N ASP A 235 6.53 -7.82 -17.55
CA ASP A 235 7.31 -8.65 -18.47
C ASP A 235 6.40 -9.56 -19.31
N LEU A 236 5.39 -10.19 -18.69
CA LEU A 236 4.43 -11.06 -19.38
C LEU A 236 3.63 -10.29 -20.43
N LEU A 237 3.23 -9.06 -20.12
CA LEU A 237 2.48 -8.18 -21.03
C LEU A 237 3.39 -7.43 -22.02
N SER A 238 4.72 -7.52 -21.87
CA SER A 238 5.69 -6.76 -22.68
C SER A 238 5.50 -5.24 -22.63
N ILE A 239 5.09 -4.71 -21.48
CA ILE A 239 4.80 -3.27 -21.27
C ILE A 239 5.77 -2.60 -20.29
N ARG A 240 6.90 -3.25 -19.94
CA ARG A 240 7.94 -2.66 -19.09
C ARG A 240 8.58 -1.46 -19.77
N ASN A 241 8.75 -0.37 -19.02
CA ASN A 241 9.47 0.81 -19.52
C ASN A 241 10.97 0.53 -19.64
N THR A 242 11.55 0.98 -20.74
CA THR A 242 13.00 0.85 -21.04
C THR A 242 13.75 2.19 -21.03
N ARG A 243 13.02 3.31 -20.94
CA ARG A 243 13.56 4.66 -20.90
C ARG A 243 13.66 5.14 -19.44
N LEU A 244 14.35 6.26 -19.22
CA LEU A 244 14.36 6.93 -17.94
C LEU A 244 12.94 7.32 -17.52
N PRO A 245 12.58 7.13 -16.24
CA PRO A 245 11.24 7.44 -15.75
C PRO A 245 11.03 8.96 -15.69
N MET A 246 9.79 9.38 -15.87
CA MET A 246 9.35 10.71 -15.46
C MET A 246 9.34 10.81 -13.92
N PRO A 247 9.52 12.01 -13.35
CA PRO A 247 9.36 12.22 -11.91
C PRO A 247 8.01 11.68 -11.43
N THR A 248 7.99 11.07 -10.24
CA THR A 248 6.75 10.59 -9.66
C THR A 248 5.77 11.73 -9.41
N ARG A 249 4.57 11.61 -9.96
CA ARG A 249 3.47 12.53 -9.73
C ARG A 249 2.69 12.08 -8.49
N PHE A 250 2.53 12.99 -7.52
CA PHE A 250 1.78 12.73 -6.29
C PHE A 250 0.47 13.52 -6.31
N ALA A 251 -0.63 12.80 -6.15
CA ALA A 251 -1.97 13.35 -6.07
C ALA A 251 -2.65 12.89 -4.78
N VAL A 252 -3.48 13.74 -4.20
CA VAL A 252 -4.26 13.41 -3.00
C VAL A 252 -5.69 13.94 -3.10
N SER A 253 -6.63 13.26 -2.45
CA SER A 253 -8.01 13.73 -2.33
C SER A 253 -8.18 14.82 -1.25
N GLY A 254 -7.32 14.83 -0.22
CA GLY A 254 -7.36 15.78 0.89
C GLY A 254 -6.32 16.89 0.76
N CYS A 255 -5.65 17.24 1.87
CA CYS A 255 -4.73 18.37 1.94
C CYS A 255 -3.32 18.00 1.44
N PRO A 256 -2.82 18.61 0.32
CA PRO A 256 -1.47 18.34 -0.21
C PRO A 256 -0.35 18.64 0.77
N GLN A 257 -0.48 19.73 1.55
CA GLN A 257 0.55 20.17 2.48
C GLN A 257 0.73 19.17 3.63
N GLN A 258 -0.36 18.60 4.14
CA GLN A 258 -0.30 17.56 5.18
C GLN A 258 0.34 16.28 4.64
N PHE A 259 -0.03 15.85 3.44
CA PHE A 259 0.59 14.70 2.81
C PHE A 259 2.08 14.92 2.55
N ALA A 260 2.48 16.08 2.03
CA ALA A 260 3.87 16.42 1.76
C ALA A 260 4.72 16.42 3.04
N GLN A 261 4.18 16.96 4.13
CA GLN A 261 4.85 16.95 5.44
C GLN A 261 5.04 15.53 5.99
N SER A 262 4.00 14.70 5.95
CA SER A 262 4.10 13.29 6.33
C SER A 262 5.02 12.53 5.39
N GLY A 263 4.94 12.81 4.07
CA GLY A 263 5.78 12.19 3.04
C GLY A 263 7.28 12.39 3.27
N LEU A 264 7.70 13.52 3.83
CA LEU A 264 9.10 13.78 4.17
C LEU A 264 9.67 12.67 5.09
N GLN A 265 8.93 12.26 6.10
CA GLN A 265 9.36 11.20 7.03
C GLN A 265 9.53 9.85 6.32
N TRP A 266 8.73 9.57 5.30
CA TRP A 266 8.68 8.27 4.64
C TRP A 266 9.60 8.19 3.42
N LEU A 267 9.76 9.28 2.69
CA LEU A 267 10.55 9.36 1.45
C LEU A 267 11.96 9.92 1.67
N GLY A 268 12.18 10.68 2.76
CA GLY A 268 13.41 11.43 2.98
C GLY A 268 13.50 12.74 2.21
N TYR A 269 12.44 13.11 1.48
CA TYR A 269 12.29 14.40 0.79
C TYR A 269 10.82 14.82 0.81
N THR A 270 10.56 16.12 0.68
CA THR A 270 9.20 16.67 0.58
C THR A 270 8.70 16.52 -0.86
N PRO A 271 7.68 15.68 -1.12
CA PRO A 271 7.14 15.55 -2.47
C PRO A 271 6.33 16.80 -2.87
N LEU A 272 6.34 17.12 -4.17
CA LEU A 272 5.40 18.06 -4.76
C LEU A 272 4.07 17.31 -4.96
N VAL A 273 2.99 17.82 -4.35
CA VAL A 273 1.71 17.15 -4.28
C VAL A 273 0.60 18.03 -4.80
N GLU A 274 -0.25 17.51 -5.66
CA GLU A 274 -1.46 18.17 -6.14
C GLU A 274 -2.70 17.65 -5.43
N GLN A 275 -3.73 18.49 -5.32
CA GLN A 275 -5.05 18.05 -4.87
C GLN A 275 -5.91 17.64 -6.07
N VAL A 276 -6.59 16.51 -5.93
CA VAL A 276 -7.52 16.00 -6.95
C VAL A 276 -8.89 15.80 -6.31
N TYR A 277 -9.90 16.36 -6.93
CA TYR A 277 -11.30 16.11 -6.54
C TYR A 277 -11.84 14.97 -7.40
N LEU A 278 -12.11 13.83 -6.76
CA LEU A 278 -12.76 12.71 -7.42
C LEU A 278 -14.24 13.03 -7.63
N THR A 279 -14.74 12.82 -8.83
CA THR A 279 -16.16 13.02 -9.13
C THR A 279 -16.92 11.74 -8.78
N ASP A 280 -18.09 11.91 -8.15
CA ASP A 280 -19.00 10.81 -7.81
C ASP A 280 -19.22 9.88 -9.01
N ALA A 281 -19.09 8.58 -8.78
CA ALA A 281 -19.24 7.53 -9.79
C ALA A 281 -20.69 7.37 -10.30
N THR A 282 -21.60 8.24 -9.87
CA THR A 282 -23.07 8.08 -10.06
C THR A 282 -23.66 8.89 -11.22
N VAL A 283 -22.86 9.61 -12.02
CA VAL A 283 -23.39 10.38 -13.17
C VAL A 283 -22.81 9.87 -14.48
N SER A 284 -23.42 8.81 -15.02
CA SER A 284 -23.54 8.58 -16.47
C SER A 284 -24.51 7.42 -16.74
#